data_81392b5ed0aef430a4721406ce29ee2c
#
_entry.id   81392b5ed0aef430a4721406ce29ee2c
#
_cell.length_a   1.000
_cell.length_b   1.000
_cell.length_c   1.000
_cell.angle_alpha   90.00
_cell.angle_beta   90.00
_cell.angle_gamma   90.00
#
_symmetry.space_group_name_H-M   'P 1'
#
loop_
_entity.id
_entity.type
_entity.pdbx_description
1 polymer ?
#
loop_
_entity_poly.entity_id
_entity_poly.type
_entity_poly.pdbx_seq_one_letter_code
_entity_poly.pdbx_strand_id
1 'polypeptide(L)'
;MNIEQFLTDKVAAAVSTLYGNAGVPLQIQKTRKEFEGDYTLVVFPLLKASRKSPEATATEIGEYLVANTPEIKAFNVIKGFLNLSLDSAFWAARFREVAANDTFGQAAPTGRTVMIEYSSPNTNKPLHLGHIRNNLLGYSVAQILKANGNKVIKVNLVNDRGIHICKSMLAWKLYGGGETPASSGMKGDHLVGKYYVEFDKHYKAQIKELVAAGQSEEEAKKNAPIMRQAQEWLRRWEAKDPEIYSLWETMNGWVYEGFDVTYKALGVDFDKVYYESQTYLLGKSLVEEGLARGIFFRKEDGSVWIDLTADGLDQKLLLRGDGTSVYMTQDLGTAFRRFEENRLDEMIYVVGNEQNYHFQVLKLILKKLGYDEWSNHIYHLSYGMVELPEGKMKSREGTVVDADDLIADMVSTAREMSDELGKLDGCTAQEADAIASMVGLGALKYFILKVDPKKTMLFDPRESIDFNGNTGPFIQYTHARIRSILRKAEEAGIDFRTQDEAAALLPEEIELIKALTEYPATVQAAAANFAPSIVGAYAYELAKSFNGYYHDHSILKEECTTTRDMRLRLAEQVARTIRLAMALLGIDVPERM
;
A
#
# COMPACT_ATOMS: atom_id res chain seq x y z
N MET A 1 14.14 22.92 2.97
CA MET A 1 15.55 22.68 3.36
C MET A 1 15.62 21.41 4.21
N ASN A 2 16.61 20.53 3.97
CA ASN A 2 16.86 19.36 4.84
C ASN A 2 17.64 19.85 6.07
N ILE A 3 17.09 19.67 7.28
CA ILE A 3 17.68 20.15 8.53
C ILE A 3 18.99 19.41 8.87
N GLU A 4 19.05 18.11 8.61
CA GLU A 4 20.27 17.33 8.85
C GLU A 4 21.41 17.79 7.95
N GLN A 5 21.13 18.11 6.67
CA GLN A 5 22.12 18.66 5.76
C GLN A 5 22.58 20.05 6.19
N PHE A 6 21.64 20.93 6.58
CA PHE A 6 21.96 22.25 7.12
C PHE A 6 22.91 22.16 8.32
N LEU A 7 22.59 21.30 9.29
CA LEU A 7 23.44 21.08 10.47
C LEU A 7 24.78 20.45 10.10
N THR A 8 24.80 19.52 9.14
CA THR A 8 26.05 18.92 8.63
C THR A 8 26.97 19.97 8.06
N ASP A 9 26.44 20.90 7.27
CA ASP A 9 27.24 21.98 6.65
C ASP A 9 27.79 22.92 7.75
N LYS A 10 26.99 23.28 8.76
CA LYS A 10 27.44 24.12 9.88
C LYS A 10 28.49 23.43 10.75
N VAL A 11 28.28 22.16 11.05
CA VAL A 11 29.28 21.36 11.80
C VAL A 11 30.55 21.16 11.00
N ALA A 12 30.46 20.94 9.69
CA ALA A 12 31.64 20.82 8.83
C ALA A 12 32.49 22.12 8.83
N ALA A 13 31.83 23.27 8.75
CA ALA A 13 32.49 24.57 8.88
C ALA A 13 33.17 24.77 10.25
N ALA A 14 32.48 24.40 11.33
CA ALA A 14 33.05 24.44 12.69
C ALA A 14 34.28 23.53 12.82
N VAL A 15 34.18 22.28 12.40
CA VAL A 15 35.27 21.30 12.45
C VAL A 15 36.46 21.76 11.59
N SER A 16 36.21 22.31 10.41
CA SER A 16 37.27 22.85 9.54
C SER A 16 38.00 24.02 10.21
N THR A 17 37.27 24.90 10.90
CA THR A 17 37.87 26.06 11.58
C THR A 17 38.66 25.64 12.83
N LEU A 18 38.13 24.72 13.63
CA LEU A 18 38.75 24.30 14.89
C LEU A 18 39.89 23.30 14.71
N TYR A 19 39.79 22.40 13.76
CA TYR A 19 40.73 21.26 13.62
C TYR A 19 41.32 21.11 12.23
N GLY A 20 41.04 22.01 11.28
CA GLY A 20 41.39 21.83 9.88
C GLY A 20 40.48 20.85 9.16
N ASN A 21 40.72 20.62 7.87
CA ASN A 21 39.89 19.69 7.09
C ASN A 21 40.12 18.24 7.58
N ALA A 22 39.22 17.73 8.39
CA ALA A 22 39.34 16.43 8.99
C ALA A 22 39.03 15.26 8.04
N GLY A 23 38.40 15.51 6.89
CA GLY A 23 38.03 14.46 5.90
C GLY A 23 37.19 13.32 6.46
N VAL A 24 36.50 13.55 7.59
CA VAL A 24 35.74 12.53 8.34
C VAL A 24 34.24 12.72 8.08
N PRO A 25 33.50 11.65 7.78
CA PRO A 25 32.04 11.76 7.65
C PRO A 25 31.39 12.17 8.96
N LEU A 26 30.55 13.20 8.93
CA LEU A 26 29.78 13.67 10.06
C LEU A 26 28.49 12.87 10.18
N GLN A 27 28.19 12.42 11.40
CA GLN A 27 26.96 11.70 11.72
C GLN A 27 26.07 12.56 12.58
N ILE A 28 25.00 13.09 11.97
CA ILE A 28 23.95 13.86 12.65
C ILE A 28 22.66 13.03 12.62
N GLN A 29 21.98 12.98 13.76
CA GLN A 29 20.74 12.26 13.93
C GLN A 29 19.82 13.01 14.89
N LYS A 30 18.53 12.67 14.92
CA LYS A 30 17.61 13.25 15.93
C LYS A 30 18.05 12.89 17.34
N THR A 31 17.94 13.83 18.25
CA THR A 31 18.17 13.59 19.67
C THR A 31 17.11 12.64 20.21
N ARG A 32 17.50 11.69 21.04
CA ARG A 32 16.58 10.78 21.70
C ARG A 32 15.69 11.54 22.68
N LYS A 33 14.43 11.12 22.81
CA LYS A 33 13.40 11.81 23.62
C LYS A 33 13.76 12.01 25.11
N GLU A 34 14.64 11.16 25.64
CA GLU A 34 15.12 11.26 27.04
C GLU A 34 16.20 12.32 27.26
N PHE A 35 16.70 12.97 26.20
CA PHE A 35 17.73 13.99 26.26
C PHE A 35 17.24 15.32 25.70
N GLU A 36 17.74 16.42 26.26
CA GLU A 36 17.50 17.74 25.72
C GLU A 36 18.25 17.96 24.41
N GLY A 37 17.60 18.63 23.45
CA GLY A 37 18.13 18.95 22.14
C GLY A 37 17.25 18.41 21.00
N ASP A 38 17.46 18.94 19.81
CA ASP A 38 16.74 18.57 18.59
C ASP A 38 17.50 17.57 17.76
N TYR A 39 18.82 17.78 17.60
CA TYR A 39 19.71 16.94 16.81
C TYR A 39 21.01 16.64 17.56
N THR A 40 21.56 15.46 17.36
CA THR A 40 22.78 14.97 18.00
C THR A 40 23.87 14.74 16.96
N LEU A 41 25.02 15.35 17.17
CA LEU A 41 26.28 15.01 16.48
C LEU A 41 27.02 13.93 17.27
N VAL A 42 27.44 12.86 16.59
CA VAL A 42 28.32 11.83 17.13
C VAL A 42 29.76 12.26 16.94
N VAL A 43 30.45 12.65 18.02
CA VAL A 43 31.81 13.25 17.90
C VAL A 43 32.95 12.23 17.84
N PHE A 44 32.70 10.95 18.12
CA PHE A 44 33.75 9.91 18.17
C PHE A 44 34.63 9.85 16.91
N PRO A 45 34.11 9.98 15.68
CA PRO A 45 34.94 10.01 14.49
C PRO A 45 35.90 11.21 14.43
N LEU A 46 35.61 12.30 15.14
CA LEU A 46 36.39 13.54 15.15
C LEU A 46 37.56 13.55 16.14
N LEU A 47 37.63 12.59 17.06
CA LEU A 47 38.63 12.57 18.14
C LEU A 47 40.08 12.51 17.63
N LYS A 48 40.29 11.89 16.48
CA LYS A 48 41.63 11.85 15.85
C LYS A 48 42.07 13.24 15.39
N ALA A 49 41.14 14.06 14.94
CA ALA A 49 41.42 15.43 14.47
C ALA A 49 41.54 16.39 15.67
N SER A 50 40.65 16.34 16.63
CA SER A 50 40.63 17.20 17.82
C SER A 50 41.78 16.91 18.79
N ARG A 51 42.21 15.63 18.89
CA ARG A 51 43.21 15.14 19.89
C ARG A 51 42.77 15.41 21.33
N LYS A 52 41.46 15.41 21.57
CA LYS A 52 40.83 15.71 22.88
C LYS A 52 39.90 14.57 23.28
N SER A 53 39.43 14.60 24.54
CA SER A 53 38.38 13.67 24.97
C SER A 53 37.07 13.91 24.18
N PRO A 54 36.16 12.92 24.14
CA PRO A 54 34.87 13.08 23.52
C PRO A 54 34.08 14.28 24.05
N GLU A 55 34.05 14.46 25.35
CA GLU A 55 33.35 15.57 26.00
C GLU A 55 33.98 16.91 25.64
N ALA A 56 35.32 17.03 25.70
CA ALA A 56 36.00 18.29 25.36
C ALA A 56 35.83 18.63 23.87
N THR A 57 35.87 17.64 22.99
CA THR A 57 35.61 17.84 21.55
C THR A 57 34.19 18.30 21.30
N ALA A 58 33.19 17.66 21.93
CA ALA A 58 31.79 18.03 21.82
C ALA A 58 31.53 19.44 22.36
N THR A 59 32.08 19.79 23.52
CA THR A 59 31.95 21.11 24.13
C THR A 59 32.49 22.20 23.21
N GLU A 60 33.72 22.05 22.71
CA GLU A 60 34.36 23.05 21.86
C GLU A 60 33.59 23.29 20.54
N ILE A 61 33.10 22.20 19.91
CA ILE A 61 32.26 22.32 18.72
C ILE A 61 30.94 22.99 19.07
N GLY A 62 30.31 22.64 20.21
CA GLY A 62 29.06 23.22 20.68
C GLY A 62 29.19 24.73 20.96
N GLU A 63 30.24 25.14 21.67
CA GLU A 63 30.53 26.55 21.95
C GLU A 63 30.74 27.34 20.65
N TYR A 64 31.50 26.79 19.71
CA TYR A 64 31.72 27.43 18.40
C TYR A 64 30.40 27.58 17.64
N LEU A 65 29.59 26.53 17.59
CA LEU A 65 28.31 26.56 16.86
C LEU A 65 27.34 27.58 17.45
N VAL A 66 27.18 27.64 18.76
CA VAL A 66 26.31 28.63 19.43
C VAL A 66 26.79 30.06 19.19
N ALA A 67 28.10 30.28 19.19
CA ALA A 67 28.67 31.61 18.96
C ALA A 67 28.58 32.09 17.49
N ASN A 68 28.55 31.16 16.51
CA ASN A 68 28.69 31.50 15.09
C ASN A 68 27.48 31.08 14.23
N THR A 69 26.43 30.48 14.82
CA THR A 69 25.24 29.98 14.10
C THR A 69 24.00 30.43 14.88
N PRO A 70 23.37 31.56 14.53
CA PRO A 70 22.24 32.10 15.26
C PRO A 70 21.05 31.13 15.39
N GLU A 71 20.94 30.18 14.46
CA GLU A 71 19.89 29.15 14.47
C GLU A 71 20.09 28.09 15.58
N ILE A 72 21.27 28.04 16.22
CA ILE A 72 21.56 27.11 17.31
C ILE A 72 21.57 27.89 18.61
N LYS A 73 20.53 27.68 19.44
CA LYS A 73 20.32 28.38 20.70
C LYS A 73 21.19 27.88 21.84
N ALA A 74 21.33 26.59 21.93
CA ALA A 74 22.02 25.93 23.06
C ALA A 74 22.53 24.56 22.64
N PHE A 75 23.41 23.99 23.48
CA PHE A 75 23.84 22.60 23.35
C PHE A 75 24.00 21.94 24.73
N ASN A 76 23.96 20.63 24.72
CA ASN A 76 24.36 19.84 25.87
C ASN A 76 25.23 18.65 25.42
N VAL A 77 26.10 18.16 26.31
CA VAL A 77 27.02 17.07 26.02
C VAL A 77 26.76 15.90 26.95
N ILE A 78 26.48 14.74 26.38
CA ILE A 78 26.24 13.51 27.13
C ILE A 78 27.14 12.40 26.58
N LYS A 79 28.18 12.00 27.31
CA LYS A 79 29.08 10.89 26.95
C LYS A 79 29.61 10.98 25.52
N GLY A 80 30.03 12.19 25.09
CA GLY A 80 30.56 12.40 23.74
C GLY A 80 29.51 12.52 22.63
N PHE A 81 28.23 12.65 22.99
CA PHE A 81 27.18 13.04 22.08
C PHE A 81 26.87 14.53 22.29
N LEU A 82 26.99 15.30 21.21
CA LEU A 82 26.67 16.73 21.20
C LEU A 82 25.24 16.91 20.75
N ASN A 83 24.35 17.23 21.67
CA ASN A 83 22.95 17.53 21.40
C ASN A 83 22.76 19.02 21.20
N LEU A 84 22.23 19.42 20.04
CA LEU A 84 22.02 20.79 19.63
C LEU A 84 20.54 21.14 19.77
N SER A 85 20.25 22.31 20.36
CA SER A 85 18.89 22.88 20.44
C SER A 85 18.79 24.04 19.48
N LEU A 86 17.82 23.98 18.56
CA LEU A 86 17.59 25.05 17.58
C LEU A 86 16.71 26.14 18.18
N ASP A 87 16.90 27.36 17.68
CA ASP A 87 16.15 28.54 18.15
C ASP A 87 14.67 28.48 17.70
N SER A 88 13.79 29.09 18.47
CA SER A 88 12.36 29.16 18.13
C SER A 88 12.10 29.92 16.83
N ALA A 89 12.91 30.92 16.52
CA ALA A 89 12.81 31.66 15.25
C ALA A 89 13.16 30.78 14.04
N PHE A 90 14.08 29.83 14.20
CA PHE A 90 14.36 28.83 13.18
C PHE A 90 13.12 27.97 12.91
N TRP A 91 12.46 27.47 13.96
CA TRP A 91 11.25 26.66 13.82
C TRP A 91 10.09 27.47 13.23
N ALA A 92 9.92 28.72 13.63
CA ALA A 92 8.93 29.63 13.02
C ALA A 92 9.19 29.83 11.52
N ALA A 93 10.45 29.98 11.10
CA ALA A 93 10.81 30.07 9.68
C ALA A 93 10.50 28.77 8.93
N ARG A 94 10.78 27.60 9.52
CA ARG A 94 10.42 26.29 8.94
C ARG A 94 8.92 26.13 8.78
N PHE A 95 8.16 26.54 9.79
CA PHE A 95 6.70 26.53 9.71
C PHE A 95 6.18 27.37 8.54
N ARG A 96 6.71 28.59 8.35
CA ARG A 96 6.34 29.43 7.20
C ARG A 96 6.65 28.77 5.86
N GLU A 97 7.81 28.10 5.73
CA GLU A 97 8.13 27.34 4.51
C GLU A 97 7.15 26.20 4.25
N VAL A 98 6.76 25.46 5.29
CA VAL A 98 5.75 24.39 5.17
C VAL A 98 4.40 24.96 4.75
N ALA A 99 3.97 26.06 5.38
CA ALA A 99 2.68 26.70 5.10
C ALA A 99 2.60 27.27 3.68
N ALA A 100 3.68 27.84 3.17
CA ALA A 100 3.76 28.42 1.82
C ALA A 100 3.97 27.40 0.70
N ASN A 101 4.22 26.12 1.01
CA ASN A 101 4.52 25.10 0.00
C ASN A 101 3.24 24.40 -0.46
N ASP A 102 2.73 24.73 -1.63
CA ASP A 102 1.53 24.10 -2.22
C ASP A 102 1.73 22.63 -2.60
N THR A 103 2.97 22.23 -2.90
CA THR A 103 3.36 20.87 -3.25
C THR A 103 4.01 20.10 -2.09
N PHE A 104 3.68 20.50 -0.85
CA PHE A 104 4.28 19.91 0.35
C PHE A 104 4.11 18.40 0.39
N GLY A 105 5.22 17.68 0.59
CA GLY A 105 5.27 16.22 0.56
C GLY A 105 5.36 15.59 -0.84
N GLN A 106 5.42 16.40 -1.90
CA GLN A 106 5.66 15.90 -3.26
C GLN A 106 7.11 16.19 -3.69
N ALA A 107 7.75 15.20 -4.27
CA ALA A 107 9.08 15.34 -4.85
C ALA A 107 9.02 15.80 -6.32
N ALA A 108 10.10 16.43 -6.79
CA ALA A 108 10.26 16.74 -8.20
C ALA A 108 10.23 15.47 -9.06
N PRO A 109 9.79 15.56 -10.34
CA PRO A 109 9.79 14.43 -11.24
C PRO A 109 11.18 13.78 -11.36
N THR A 110 11.24 12.47 -11.16
CA THR A 110 12.49 11.67 -11.23
C THR A 110 12.84 11.26 -12.65
N GLY A 111 11.88 11.30 -13.58
CA GLY A 111 12.00 10.71 -14.92
C GLY A 111 11.84 9.20 -14.97
N ARG A 112 11.76 8.50 -13.81
CA ARG A 112 11.59 7.04 -13.73
C ARG A 112 10.15 6.63 -13.99
N THR A 113 9.98 5.52 -14.70
CA THR A 113 8.68 4.87 -14.94
C THR A 113 8.62 3.56 -14.14
N VAL A 114 7.66 3.48 -13.22
CA VAL A 114 7.41 2.31 -12.39
C VAL A 114 6.06 1.71 -12.73
N MET A 115 6.00 0.42 -13.01
CA MET A 115 4.73 -0.30 -13.17
C MET A 115 4.46 -1.10 -11.90
N ILE A 116 3.22 -1.07 -11.42
CA ILE A 116 2.80 -1.84 -10.25
C ILE A 116 1.57 -2.66 -10.57
N GLU A 117 1.66 -3.98 -10.38
CA GLU A 117 0.56 -4.92 -10.55
C GLU A 117 -0.03 -5.30 -9.20
N TYR A 118 -1.35 -5.21 -9.10
CA TYR A 118 -2.11 -5.65 -7.94
C TYR A 118 -3.52 -6.10 -8.33
N SER A 119 -4.26 -6.69 -7.40
CA SER A 119 -5.55 -7.37 -7.54
C SER A 119 -5.42 -8.77 -8.13
N SER A 120 -5.22 -8.93 -9.42
CA SER A 120 -5.04 -10.19 -10.16
C SER A 120 -6.06 -11.28 -9.79
N PRO A 121 -7.38 -10.99 -9.85
CA PRO A 121 -8.42 -11.90 -9.41
C PRO A 121 -8.73 -12.97 -10.44
N ASN A 122 -9.32 -14.08 -9.97
CA ASN A 122 -9.92 -15.10 -10.83
C ASN A 122 -11.40 -14.80 -11.02
N THR A 123 -11.90 -14.89 -12.25
CA THR A 123 -13.30 -14.54 -12.58
C THR A 123 -14.34 -15.59 -12.20
N ASN A 124 -13.96 -16.63 -11.47
CA ASN A 124 -14.89 -17.69 -11.02
C ASN A 124 -15.51 -17.42 -9.63
N LYS A 125 -15.18 -16.31 -8.98
CA LYS A 125 -15.64 -15.96 -7.64
C LYS A 125 -15.52 -14.46 -7.39
N PRO A 126 -16.32 -13.88 -6.44
CA PRO A 126 -16.16 -12.49 -6.04
C PRO A 126 -14.84 -12.21 -5.33
N LEU A 127 -14.52 -10.93 -5.17
CA LEU A 127 -13.38 -10.48 -4.38
C LEU A 127 -13.61 -10.79 -2.89
N HIS A 128 -12.55 -10.96 -2.14
CA HIS A 128 -12.59 -11.27 -0.71
C HIS A 128 -11.54 -10.47 0.07
N LEU A 129 -11.54 -10.56 1.40
CA LEU A 129 -10.63 -9.83 2.29
C LEU A 129 -9.15 -9.90 1.87
N GLY A 130 -8.68 -11.05 1.35
CA GLY A 130 -7.32 -11.18 0.81
C GLY A 130 -7.06 -10.27 -0.40
N HIS A 131 -8.07 -10.11 -1.28
CA HIS A 131 -8.00 -9.16 -2.39
C HIS A 131 -8.06 -7.71 -1.90
N ILE A 132 -8.84 -7.40 -0.85
CA ILE A 132 -8.86 -6.07 -0.24
C ILE A 132 -7.44 -5.69 0.18
N ARG A 133 -6.74 -6.55 0.94
CA ARG A 133 -5.35 -6.27 1.35
C ARG A 133 -4.43 -6.04 0.17
N ASN A 134 -4.48 -6.90 -0.83
CA ASN A 134 -3.68 -6.78 -2.05
C ASN A 134 -3.93 -5.44 -2.76
N ASN A 135 -5.20 -5.09 -2.99
CA ASN A 135 -5.62 -3.86 -3.64
C ASN A 135 -5.16 -2.61 -2.88
N LEU A 136 -5.37 -2.60 -1.57
CA LEU A 136 -5.01 -1.45 -0.74
C LEU A 136 -3.48 -1.24 -0.69
N LEU A 137 -2.70 -2.32 -0.55
CA LEU A 137 -1.24 -2.26 -0.59
C LEU A 137 -0.75 -1.73 -1.94
N GLY A 138 -1.21 -2.32 -3.04
CA GLY A 138 -0.80 -1.92 -4.38
C GLY A 138 -1.15 -0.48 -4.69
N TYR A 139 -2.37 -0.07 -4.40
CA TYR A 139 -2.83 1.30 -4.62
C TYR A 139 -2.05 2.32 -3.78
N SER A 140 -1.89 2.05 -2.47
CA SER A 140 -1.16 2.97 -1.58
C SER A 140 0.31 3.10 -1.96
N VAL A 141 1.00 2.00 -2.29
CA VAL A 141 2.39 2.05 -2.78
C VAL A 141 2.46 2.86 -4.09
N ALA A 142 1.50 2.70 -5.01
CA ALA A 142 1.43 3.50 -6.23
C ALA A 142 1.31 5.01 -5.93
N GLN A 143 0.45 5.41 -4.98
CA GLN A 143 0.30 6.82 -4.58
C GLN A 143 1.58 7.37 -3.93
N ILE A 144 2.22 6.59 -3.06
CA ILE A 144 3.48 6.95 -2.40
C ILE A 144 4.60 7.15 -3.42
N LEU A 145 4.75 6.25 -4.39
CA LEU A 145 5.73 6.36 -5.47
C LEU A 145 5.46 7.57 -6.37
N LYS A 146 4.19 7.86 -6.65
CA LYS A 146 3.77 9.03 -7.40
C LYS A 146 4.13 10.33 -6.67
N ALA A 147 3.87 10.40 -5.35
CA ALA A 147 4.29 11.53 -4.52
C ALA A 147 5.81 11.73 -4.50
N ASN A 148 6.59 10.66 -4.71
CA ASN A 148 8.05 10.70 -4.86
C ASN A 148 8.53 11.01 -6.29
N GLY A 149 7.65 11.54 -7.15
CA GLY A 149 8.01 12.05 -8.47
C GLY A 149 8.17 10.99 -9.55
N ASN A 150 7.79 9.74 -9.31
CA ASN A 150 7.83 8.70 -10.33
C ASN A 150 6.57 8.76 -11.23
N LYS A 151 6.74 8.43 -12.51
CA LYS A 151 5.62 8.07 -13.37
C LYS A 151 5.19 6.65 -13.01
N VAL A 152 3.99 6.49 -12.48
CA VAL A 152 3.46 5.20 -12.04
C VAL A 152 2.38 4.71 -12.98
N ILE A 153 2.47 3.45 -13.42
CA ILE A 153 1.48 2.74 -14.23
C ILE A 153 0.88 1.63 -13.37
N LYS A 154 -0.39 1.76 -13.00
CA LYS A 154 -1.13 0.79 -12.20
C LYS A 154 -1.77 -0.24 -13.12
N VAL A 155 -1.49 -1.52 -12.91
CA VAL A 155 -2.01 -2.58 -13.77
C VAL A 155 -2.64 -3.71 -12.96
N ASN A 156 -3.59 -4.39 -13.60
CA ASN A 156 -4.28 -5.56 -13.08
C ASN A 156 -4.18 -6.67 -14.13
N LEU A 157 -3.91 -7.91 -13.72
CA LEU A 157 -3.97 -9.09 -14.58
C LEU A 157 -5.14 -9.96 -14.14
N VAL A 158 -6.25 -9.91 -14.89
CA VAL A 158 -7.44 -10.69 -14.59
C VAL A 158 -7.32 -12.10 -15.15
N ASN A 159 -7.46 -13.09 -14.28
CA ASN A 159 -7.42 -14.51 -14.64
C ASN A 159 -8.82 -14.97 -15.08
N ASP A 160 -9.11 -14.77 -16.35
CA ASP A 160 -10.42 -14.94 -16.99
C ASP A 160 -10.55 -16.23 -17.80
N ARG A 161 -9.58 -17.14 -17.73
CA ARG A 161 -9.58 -18.41 -18.44
C ARG A 161 -9.24 -19.60 -17.53
N GLY A 162 -9.37 -20.79 -18.10
CA GLY A 162 -8.97 -22.04 -17.46
C GLY A 162 -10.14 -22.85 -16.90
N ILE A 163 -9.81 -23.97 -16.27
CA ILE A 163 -10.79 -24.95 -15.83
C ILE A 163 -11.80 -24.41 -14.80
N HIS A 164 -11.38 -23.46 -13.96
CA HIS A 164 -12.25 -22.89 -12.92
C HIS A 164 -13.39 -22.07 -13.51
N ILE A 165 -13.13 -21.32 -14.57
CA ILE A 165 -14.18 -20.57 -15.29
C ILE A 165 -15.13 -21.52 -15.98
N CYS A 166 -14.61 -22.56 -16.66
CA CYS A 166 -15.43 -23.59 -17.31
C CYS A 166 -16.34 -24.33 -16.31
N LYS A 167 -15.92 -24.51 -15.07
CA LYS A 167 -16.77 -25.08 -14.01
C LYS A 167 -18.00 -24.21 -13.72
N SER A 168 -17.81 -22.90 -13.53
CA SER A 168 -18.92 -21.97 -13.31
C SER A 168 -19.86 -21.92 -14.51
N MET A 169 -19.30 -21.83 -15.72
CA MET A 169 -20.07 -21.81 -16.98
C MET A 169 -20.92 -23.07 -17.15
N LEU A 170 -20.32 -24.24 -16.92
CA LEU A 170 -21.02 -25.53 -17.04
C LEU A 170 -22.15 -25.66 -16.02
N ALA A 171 -21.90 -25.33 -14.76
CA ALA A 171 -22.94 -25.36 -13.72
C ALA A 171 -24.08 -24.38 -14.03
N TRP A 172 -23.76 -23.17 -14.50
CA TRP A 172 -24.79 -22.22 -14.93
C TRP A 172 -25.63 -22.78 -16.09
N LYS A 173 -25.01 -23.40 -17.08
CA LYS A 173 -25.72 -24.02 -18.23
C LYS A 173 -26.65 -25.14 -17.79
N LEU A 174 -26.21 -25.99 -16.85
CA LEU A 174 -26.95 -27.16 -16.38
C LEU A 174 -28.07 -26.81 -15.37
N TYR A 175 -27.81 -25.87 -14.49
CA TYR A 175 -28.65 -25.64 -13.32
C TYR A 175 -29.19 -24.20 -13.22
N GLY A 176 -28.71 -23.26 -14.06
CA GLY A 176 -29.03 -21.83 -13.96
C GLY A 176 -30.35 -21.41 -14.60
N GLY A 177 -30.93 -22.24 -15.47
CA GLY A 177 -32.21 -21.93 -16.11
C GLY A 177 -32.24 -20.59 -16.86
N GLY A 178 -31.08 -20.06 -17.27
CA GLY A 178 -30.96 -18.77 -17.95
C GLY A 178 -30.91 -17.55 -17.01
N GLU A 179 -30.66 -17.77 -15.72
CA GLU A 179 -30.50 -16.70 -14.72
C GLU A 179 -29.38 -15.71 -15.13
N THR A 180 -29.66 -14.42 -15.00
CA THR A 180 -28.70 -13.34 -15.29
C THR A 180 -28.57 -12.40 -14.08
N PRO A 181 -27.56 -11.52 -14.01
CA PRO A 181 -27.52 -10.51 -12.95
C PRO A 181 -28.80 -9.68 -12.85
N ALA A 182 -29.35 -9.30 -14.00
CA ALA A 182 -30.61 -8.51 -14.06
C ALA A 182 -31.82 -9.30 -13.55
N SER A 183 -31.94 -10.59 -13.89
CA SER A 183 -33.10 -11.39 -13.45
C SER A 183 -33.03 -11.84 -12.00
N SER A 184 -31.82 -12.04 -11.47
CA SER A 184 -31.58 -12.47 -10.08
C SER A 184 -31.45 -11.33 -9.09
N GLY A 185 -31.15 -10.12 -9.54
CA GLY A 185 -30.76 -9.01 -8.70
C GLY A 185 -29.38 -9.16 -8.03
N MET A 186 -28.62 -10.20 -8.41
CA MET A 186 -27.28 -10.45 -7.88
C MET A 186 -26.21 -9.73 -8.74
N LYS A 187 -25.16 -9.24 -8.10
CA LYS A 187 -23.98 -8.73 -8.77
C LYS A 187 -23.32 -9.86 -9.61
N GLY A 188 -22.75 -9.55 -10.76
CA GLY A 188 -22.31 -10.54 -11.73
C GLY A 188 -21.27 -11.53 -11.23
N ASP A 189 -20.27 -11.07 -10.49
CA ASP A 189 -19.23 -11.93 -9.88
C ASP A 189 -19.79 -12.84 -8.77
N HIS A 190 -20.79 -12.36 -8.01
CA HIS A 190 -21.53 -13.18 -7.03
C HIS A 190 -22.35 -14.25 -7.73
N LEU A 191 -23.02 -13.92 -8.84
CA LEU A 191 -23.77 -14.90 -9.61
C LEU A 191 -22.88 -16.01 -10.17
N VAL A 192 -21.74 -15.64 -10.77
CA VAL A 192 -20.77 -16.61 -11.28
C VAL A 192 -20.16 -17.44 -10.14
N GLY A 193 -19.88 -16.83 -9.01
CA GLY A 193 -19.43 -17.50 -7.78
C GLY A 193 -20.44 -18.52 -7.24
N LYS A 194 -21.74 -18.20 -7.25
CA LYS A 194 -22.84 -19.10 -6.89
C LYS A 194 -22.74 -20.40 -7.71
N TYR A 195 -22.54 -20.31 -9.01
CA TYR A 195 -22.44 -21.47 -9.88
C TYR A 195 -21.10 -22.21 -9.75
N TYR A 196 -20.03 -21.56 -9.32
CA TYR A 196 -18.80 -22.23 -8.93
C TYR A 196 -19.00 -23.16 -7.73
N VAL A 197 -19.74 -22.69 -6.72
CA VAL A 197 -20.14 -23.50 -5.55
C VAL A 197 -21.09 -24.63 -5.94
N GLU A 198 -22.05 -24.36 -6.81
CA GLU A 198 -22.99 -25.40 -7.29
C GLU A 198 -22.24 -26.51 -8.07
N PHE A 199 -21.23 -26.16 -8.88
CA PHE A 199 -20.36 -27.13 -9.51
C PHE A 199 -19.67 -28.03 -8.47
N ASP A 200 -19.07 -27.44 -7.45
CA ASP A 200 -18.33 -28.19 -6.42
C ASP A 200 -19.25 -29.17 -5.64
N LYS A 201 -20.48 -28.77 -5.37
CA LYS A 201 -21.49 -29.60 -4.74
C LYS A 201 -21.80 -30.86 -5.58
N HIS A 202 -22.07 -30.69 -6.87
CA HIS A 202 -22.34 -31.82 -7.78
C HIS A 202 -21.09 -32.66 -8.00
N TYR A 203 -19.92 -32.06 -8.09
CA TYR A 203 -18.65 -32.75 -8.24
C TYR A 203 -18.37 -33.65 -7.04
N LYS A 204 -18.54 -33.14 -5.81
CA LYS A 204 -18.38 -33.94 -4.57
C LYS A 204 -19.40 -35.08 -4.49
N ALA A 205 -20.64 -34.89 -4.90
CA ALA A 205 -21.65 -35.92 -4.93
C ALA A 205 -21.24 -37.05 -5.90
N GLN A 206 -20.82 -36.72 -7.11
CA GLN A 206 -20.35 -37.71 -8.12
C GLN A 206 -19.09 -38.48 -7.67
N ILE A 207 -18.15 -37.80 -7.01
CA ILE A 207 -16.97 -38.49 -6.42
C ILE A 207 -17.43 -39.52 -5.40
N LYS A 208 -18.35 -39.15 -4.50
CA LYS A 208 -18.88 -40.05 -3.46
C LYS A 208 -19.57 -41.28 -4.07
N GLU A 209 -20.34 -41.12 -5.12
CA GLU A 209 -20.98 -42.20 -5.86
C GLU A 209 -19.95 -43.17 -6.52
N LEU A 210 -18.91 -42.62 -7.17
CA LEU A 210 -17.87 -43.40 -7.82
C LEU A 210 -17.00 -44.15 -6.81
N VAL A 211 -16.70 -43.55 -5.68
CA VAL A 211 -15.99 -44.23 -4.57
C VAL A 211 -16.85 -45.39 -4.00
N ALA A 212 -18.16 -45.15 -3.80
CA ALA A 212 -19.08 -46.19 -3.38
C ALA A 212 -19.20 -47.35 -4.41
N ALA A 213 -18.97 -47.05 -5.70
CA ALA A 213 -18.89 -48.02 -6.79
C ALA A 213 -17.52 -48.75 -6.91
N GLY A 214 -16.57 -48.48 -5.99
CA GLY A 214 -15.29 -49.17 -5.90
C GLY A 214 -14.09 -48.48 -6.55
N GLN A 215 -14.22 -47.25 -7.00
CA GLN A 215 -13.06 -46.46 -7.49
C GLN A 215 -12.28 -45.85 -6.30
N SER A 216 -10.98 -45.69 -6.48
CA SER A 216 -10.19 -44.87 -5.56
C SER A 216 -10.63 -43.40 -5.63
N GLU A 217 -10.40 -42.64 -4.57
CA GLU A 217 -10.75 -41.21 -4.55
C GLU A 217 -10.06 -40.41 -5.67
N GLU A 218 -8.81 -40.77 -5.97
CA GLU A 218 -8.03 -40.16 -7.06
C GLU A 218 -8.63 -40.43 -8.45
N GLU A 219 -9.06 -41.66 -8.68
CA GLU A 219 -9.75 -42.06 -9.92
C GLU A 219 -11.13 -41.45 -10.01
N ALA A 220 -11.89 -41.43 -8.91
CA ALA A 220 -13.20 -40.82 -8.85
C ALA A 220 -13.15 -39.30 -9.17
N LYS A 221 -12.15 -38.57 -8.64
CA LYS A 221 -11.91 -37.17 -8.97
C LYS A 221 -11.68 -36.92 -10.46
N LYS A 222 -10.92 -37.81 -11.12
CA LYS A 222 -10.65 -37.71 -12.58
C LYS A 222 -11.84 -38.16 -13.42
N ASN A 223 -12.62 -39.11 -12.93
CA ASN A 223 -13.69 -39.78 -13.68
C ASN A 223 -15.06 -39.13 -13.49
N ALA A 224 -15.23 -38.24 -12.52
CA ALA A 224 -16.51 -37.56 -12.29
C ALA A 224 -17.03 -36.93 -13.58
N PRO A 225 -18.25 -37.27 -14.02
CA PRO A 225 -18.80 -36.84 -15.32
C PRO A 225 -18.77 -35.30 -15.48
N ILE A 226 -19.15 -34.57 -14.46
CA ILE A 226 -19.17 -33.08 -14.51
C ILE A 226 -17.76 -32.50 -14.69
N MET A 227 -16.72 -33.13 -14.11
CA MET A 227 -15.35 -32.69 -14.29
C MET A 227 -14.84 -32.93 -15.70
N ARG A 228 -15.17 -34.12 -16.27
CA ARG A 228 -14.83 -34.44 -17.66
C ARG A 228 -15.50 -33.45 -18.64
N GLN A 229 -16.77 -33.11 -18.39
CA GLN A 229 -17.47 -32.08 -19.19
C GLN A 229 -16.80 -30.71 -19.08
N ALA A 230 -16.39 -30.28 -17.88
CA ALA A 230 -15.69 -29.01 -17.71
C ALA A 230 -14.33 -29.00 -18.46
N GLN A 231 -13.60 -30.14 -18.45
CA GLN A 231 -12.36 -30.29 -19.23
C GLN A 231 -12.62 -30.26 -20.74
N GLU A 232 -13.72 -30.83 -21.20
CA GLU A 232 -14.14 -30.76 -22.59
C GLU A 232 -14.50 -29.32 -22.99
N TRP A 233 -15.19 -28.57 -22.12
CA TRP A 233 -15.49 -27.18 -22.35
C TRP A 233 -14.25 -26.31 -22.43
N LEU A 234 -13.21 -26.59 -21.65
CA LEU A 234 -11.93 -25.90 -21.77
C LEU A 234 -11.29 -26.12 -23.14
N ARG A 235 -11.29 -27.40 -23.62
CA ARG A 235 -10.78 -27.71 -24.98
C ARG A 235 -11.58 -27.02 -26.08
N ARG A 236 -12.92 -26.98 -25.98
CA ARG A 236 -13.79 -26.26 -26.91
C ARG A 236 -13.52 -24.75 -26.87
N TRP A 237 -13.30 -24.18 -25.68
CA TRP A 237 -12.92 -22.77 -25.54
C TRP A 237 -11.59 -22.47 -26.24
N GLU A 238 -10.57 -23.32 -26.05
CA GLU A 238 -9.26 -23.19 -26.71
C GLU A 238 -9.37 -23.34 -28.24
N ALA A 239 -10.29 -24.15 -28.71
CA ALA A 239 -10.62 -24.31 -30.12
C ALA A 239 -11.51 -23.18 -30.68
N LYS A 240 -11.86 -22.17 -29.86
CA LYS A 240 -12.76 -21.06 -30.24
C LYS A 240 -14.15 -21.51 -30.68
N ASP A 241 -14.69 -22.57 -30.07
CA ASP A 241 -16.07 -23.02 -30.29
C ASP A 241 -17.05 -21.87 -30.04
N PRO A 242 -17.89 -21.47 -31.02
CA PRO A 242 -18.70 -20.25 -30.89
C PRO A 242 -19.67 -20.25 -29.70
N GLU A 243 -20.25 -21.39 -29.34
CA GLU A 243 -21.21 -21.51 -28.24
C GLU A 243 -20.49 -21.27 -26.90
N ILE A 244 -19.40 -21.99 -26.67
CA ILE A 244 -18.64 -21.92 -25.41
C ILE A 244 -17.95 -20.57 -25.26
N TYR A 245 -17.40 -20.05 -26.36
CA TYR A 245 -16.70 -18.78 -26.36
C TYR A 245 -17.66 -17.59 -26.08
N SER A 246 -18.84 -17.57 -26.70
CA SER A 246 -19.86 -16.54 -26.47
C SER A 246 -20.39 -16.58 -25.02
N LEU A 247 -20.60 -17.78 -24.46
CA LEU A 247 -20.99 -17.91 -23.05
C LEU A 247 -19.89 -17.42 -22.13
N TRP A 248 -18.64 -17.75 -22.41
CA TRP A 248 -17.46 -17.27 -21.68
C TRP A 248 -17.38 -15.74 -21.71
N GLU A 249 -17.53 -15.09 -22.87
CA GLU A 249 -17.54 -13.64 -22.97
C GLU A 249 -18.67 -13.01 -22.14
N THR A 250 -19.87 -13.59 -22.21
CA THR A 250 -21.03 -13.10 -21.46
C THR A 250 -20.80 -13.18 -19.95
N MET A 251 -20.41 -14.34 -19.44
CA MET A 251 -20.25 -14.54 -17.99
C MET A 251 -19.05 -13.76 -17.43
N ASN A 252 -17.93 -13.68 -18.16
CA ASN A 252 -16.82 -12.82 -17.74
C ASN A 252 -17.19 -11.33 -17.80
N GLY A 253 -18.00 -10.90 -18.77
CA GLY A 253 -18.55 -9.55 -18.80
C GLY A 253 -19.29 -9.20 -17.50
N TRP A 254 -20.12 -10.08 -17.00
CA TRP A 254 -20.80 -9.91 -15.72
C TRP A 254 -19.83 -9.78 -14.55
N VAL A 255 -18.76 -10.59 -14.55
CA VAL A 255 -17.73 -10.54 -13.48
C VAL A 255 -16.94 -9.25 -13.54
N TYR A 256 -16.55 -8.77 -14.73
CA TYR A 256 -15.81 -7.52 -14.88
C TYR A 256 -16.61 -6.33 -14.35
N GLU A 257 -17.90 -6.27 -14.70
CA GLU A 257 -18.81 -5.24 -14.15
C GLU A 257 -18.91 -5.35 -12.62
N GLY A 258 -19.01 -6.58 -12.10
CA GLY A 258 -19.03 -6.83 -10.65
C GLY A 258 -17.76 -6.37 -9.93
N PHE A 259 -16.60 -6.71 -10.46
CA PHE A 259 -15.31 -6.26 -9.91
C PHE A 259 -15.18 -4.73 -9.93
N ASP A 260 -15.65 -4.08 -10.99
CA ASP A 260 -15.60 -2.63 -11.13
C ASP A 260 -16.39 -1.92 -10.03
N VAL A 261 -17.53 -2.49 -9.61
CA VAL A 261 -18.32 -2.00 -8.47
C VAL A 261 -17.50 -2.07 -7.18
N THR A 262 -16.84 -3.20 -6.90
CA THR A 262 -16.01 -3.36 -5.70
C THR A 262 -14.78 -2.45 -5.72
N TYR A 263 -14.10 -2.32 -6.86
CA TYR A 263 -12.95 -1.40 -6.99
C TYR A 263 -13.36 0.05 -6.74
N LYS A 264 -14.49 0.49 -7.28
CA LYS A 264 -15.03 1.83 -7.02
C LYS A 264 -15.37 2.04 -5.55
N ALA A 265 -15.99 1.05 -4.91
CA ALA A 265 -16.28 1.11 -3.48
C ALA A 265 -15.00 1.21 -2.63
N LEU A 266 -13.94 0.48 -3.00
CA LEU A 266 -12.63 0.56 -2.35
C LEU A 266 -11.85 1.83 -2.72
N GLY A 267 -12.26 2.59 -3.74
CA GLY A 267 -11.51 3.75 -4.25
C GLY A 267 -10.15 3.35 -4.86
N VAL A 268 -10.07 2.18 -5.50
CA VAL A 268 -8.88 1.73 -6.24
C VAL A 268 -9.17 1.69 -7.72
N ASP A 269 -8.17 1.93 -8.55
CA ASP A 269 -8.28 2.01 -10.00
C ASP A 269 -7.02 1.47 -10.70
N PHE A 270 -7.10 1.30 -12.02
CA PHE A 270 -6.01 0.78 -12.84
C PHE A 270 -5.88 1.63 -14.11
N ASP A 271 -4.65 1.87 -14.54
CA ASP A 271 -4.36 2.55 -15.81
C ASP A 271 -4.50 1.57 -17.00
N LYS A 272 -4.24 0.27 -16.74
CA LYS A 272 -4.40 -0.80 -17.74
C LYS A 272 -4.79 -2.13 -17.09
N VAL A 273 -5.72 -2.82 -17.72
CA VAL A 273 -6.11 -4.18 -17.36
C VAL A 273 -5.61 -5.15 -18.42
N TYR A 274 -4.89 -6.18 -17.99
CA TYR A 274 -4.49 -7.33 -18.80
C TYR A 274 -5.43 -8.50 -18.50
N TYR A 275 -5.67 -9.33 -19.51
CA TYR A 275 -6.49 -10.53 -19.39
C TYR A 275 -5.67 -11.77 -19.71
N GLU A 276 -5.73 -12.80 -18.88
CA GLU A 276 -4.98 -14.05 -19.08
C GLU A 276 -5.35 -14.68 -20.43
N SER A 277 -6.61 -14.58 -20.85
CA SER A 277 -7.09 -15.03 -22.17
C SER A 277 -6.34 -14.42 -23.37
N GLN A 278 -5.72 -13.25 -23.18
CA GLN A 278 -4.93 -12.55 -24.20
C GLN A 278 -3.42 -12.73 -24.03
N THR A 279 -2.96 -13.10 -22.83
CA THR A 279 -1.53 -13.13 -22.48
C THR A 279 -0.95 -14.55 -22.40
N TYR A 280 -1.77 -15.57 -22.27
CA TYR A 280 -1.33 -16.95 -22.02
C TYR A 280 -0.43 -17.55 -23.10
N LEU A 281 -0.43 -17.01 -24.31
CA LEU A 281 0.43 -17.45 -25.41
C LEU A 281 1.75 -16.71 -25.52
N LEU A 282 1.90 -15.56 -24.82
CA LEU A 282 3.05 -14.65 -25.00
C LEU A 282 4.41 -15.30 -24.68
N GLY A 283 4.45 -16.23 -23.75
CA GLY A 283 5.71 -16.85 -23.33
C GLY A 283 6.24 -17.94 -24.26
N LYS A 284 5.46 -18.42 -25.23
CA LYS A 284 5.89 -19.54 -26.09
C LYS A 284 7.09 -19.19 -26.97
N SER A 285 7.12 -18.00 -27.53
CA SER A 285 8.25 -17.51 -28.34
C SER A 285 9.54 -17.44 -27.53
N LEU A 286 9.48 -17.02 -26.29
CA LEU A 286 10.64 -16.99 -25.39
C LEU A 286 11.13 -18.42 -25.06
N VAL A 287 10.22 -19.38 -24.95
CA VAL A 287 10.61 -20.78 -24.77
C VAL A 287 11.31 -21.34 -26.00
N GLU A 288 10.84 -21.02 -27.20
CA GLU A 288 11.48 -21.41 -28.47
C GLU A 288 12.86 -20.76 -28.59
N GLU A 289 13.02 -19.49 -28.26
CA GLU A 289 14.31 -18.81 -28.20
C GLU A 289 15.27 -19.51 -27.23
N GLY A 290 14.81 -19.80 -26.01
CA GLY A 290 15.62 -20.48 -25.00
C GLY A 290 16.06 -21.89 -25.42
N LEU A 291 15.20 -22.62 -26.15
CA LEU A 291 15.55 -23.92 -26.74
C LEU A 291 16.62 -23.76 -27.83
N ALA A 292 16.44 -22.80 -28.75
CA ALA A 292 17.38 -22.56 -29.84
C ALA A 292 18.78 -22.16 -29.32
N ARG A 293 18.85 -21.51 -28.17
CA ARG A 293 20.09 -21.07 -27.50
C ARG A 293 20.66 -22.13 -26.54
N GLY A 294 20.00 -23.30 -26.38
CA GLY A 294 20.43 -24.36 -25.47
C GLY A 294 20.30 -24.00 -23.96
N ILE A 295 19.52 -22.97 -23.63
CA ILE A 295 19.22 -22.57 -22.25
C ILE A 295 18.14 -23.47 -21.65
N PHE A 296 17.17 -23.86 -22.49
CA PHE A 296 16.11 -24.81 -22.17
C PHE A 296 16.36 -26.15 -22.89
N PHE A 297 15.77 -27.20 -22.37
CA PHE A 297 15.91 -28.53 -22.94
C PHE A 297 14.55 -29.25 -23.01
N ARG A 298 14.45 -30.18 -23.93
CA ARG A 298 13.26 -31.03 -24.13
C ARG A 298 13.47 -32.41 -23.54
N LYS A 299 12.49 -32.90 -22.77
CA LYS A 299 12.47 -34.29 -22.29
C LYS A 299 11.84 -35.24 -23.33
N GLU A 300 11.96 -36.55 -23.11
CA GLU A 300 11.43 -37.58 -24.00
C GLU A 300 9.91 -37.52 -24.20
N ASP A 301 9.17 -37.05 -23.19
CA ASP A 301 7.72 -36.82 -23.25
C ASP A 301 7.32 -35.55 -24.02
N GLY A 302 8.29 -34.86 -24.62
CA GLY A 302 8.08 -33.61 -25.36
C GLY A 302 8.01 -32.33 -24.53
N SER A 303 7.98 -32.46 -23.20
CA SER A 303 7.94 -31.31 -22.29
C SER A 303 9.24 -30.50 -22.33
N VAL A 304 9.13 -29.17 -22.12
CA VAL A 304 10.27 -28.24 -22.11
C VAL A 304 10.56 -27.79 -20.68
N TRP A 305 11.82 -27.85 -20.31
CA TRP A 305 12.31 -27.57 -18.97
C TRP A 305 13.53 -26.64 -18.99
N ILE A 306 13.74 -25.97 -17.86
CA ILE A 306 15.00 -25.29 -17.53
C ILE A 306 15.63 -25.95 -16.31
N ASP A 307 16.96 -26.09 -16.34
CA ASP A 307 17.73 -26.57 -15.19
C ASP A 307 18.29 -25.38 -14.40
N LEU A 308 17.86 -25.24 -13.15
CA LEU A 308 18.28 -24.21 -12.22
C LEU A 308 19.06 -24.79 -11.02
N THR A 309 19.47 -26.06 -11.10
CA THR A 309 20.14 -26.76 -9.98
C THR A 309 21.49 -26.13 -9.63
N ALA A 310 22.21 -25.61 -10.62
CA ALA A 310 23.44 -24.86 -10.40
C ALA A 310 23.25 -23.54 -9.62
N ASP A 311 22.02 -23.02 -9.62
CA ASP A 311 21.63 -21.79 -8.89
C ASP A 311 20.94 -22.13 -7.55
N GLY A 312 20.96 -23.40 -7.13
CA GLY A 312 20.36 -23.87 -5.88
C GLY A 312 18.84 -24.04 -5.92
N LEU A 313 18.24 -24.10 -7.11
CA LEU A 313 16.80 -24.32 -7.33
C LEU A 313 16.57 -25.63 -8.08
N ASP A 314 15.29 -26.02 -8.26
CA ASP A 314 14.93 -27.22 -8.99
C ASP A 314 14.87 -27.01 -10.51
N GLN A 315 14.78 -28.11 -11.28
CA GLN A 315 14.34 -28.05 -12.67
C GLN A 315 12.89 -27.55 -12.74
N LYS A 316 12.59 -26.66 -13.68
CA LYS A 316 11.25 -26.08 -13.86
C LYS A 316 10.67 -26.38 -15.24
N LEU A 317 9.42 -26.85 -15.20
CA LEU A 317 8.61 -27.07 -16.39
C LEU A 317 8.20 -25.70 -16.98
N LEU A 318 8.38 -25.57 -18.30
CA LEU A 318 7.96 -24.38 -19.07
C LEU A 318 6.82 -24.73 -20.04
N LEU A 319 6.90 -25.86 -20.75
CA LEU A 319 5.80 -26.38 -21.57
C LEU A 319 5.56 -27.83 -21.23
N ARG A 320 4.28 -28.25 -21.19
CA ARG A 320 3.91 -29.65 -21.09
C ARG A 320 4.20 -30.38 -22.40
N GLY A 321 4.18 -31.71 -22.36
CA GLY A 321 4.45 -32.56 -23.54
C GLY A 321 3.51 -32.33 -24.71
N ASP A 322 2.29 -31.86 -24.44
CA ASP A 322 1.30 -31.43 -25.45
C ASP A 322 1.52 -30.00 -25.99
N GLY A 323 2.57 -29.32 -25.55
CA GLY A 323 2.91 -27.95 -25.93
C GLY A 323 2.10 -26.87 -25.21
N THR A 324 1.30 -27.21 -24.20
CA THR A 324 0.56 -26.21 -23.40
C THR A 324 1.47 -25.50 -22.40
N SER A 325 1.23 -24.19 -22.23
CA SER A 325 1.95 -23.33 -21.31
C SER A 325 1.59 -23.63 -19.85
N VAL A 326 2.55 -23.38 -18.94
CA VAL A 326 2.32 -23.31 -17.50
C VAL A 326 2.36 -21.85 -17.03
N TYR A 327 1.96 -21.58 -15.80
CA TYR A 327 1.96 -20.20 -15.25
C TYR A 327 3.31 -19.50 -15.42
N MET A 328 4.43 -20.18 -15.19
CA MET A 328 5.76 -19.59 -15.38
C MET A 328 5.98 -19.05 -16.79
N THR A 329 5.54 -19.76 -17.82
CA THR A 329 5.65 -19.34 -19.22
C THR A 329 4.80 -18.10 -19.52
N GLN A 330 3.61 -18.07 -18.93
CA GLN A 330 2.69 -16.94 -19.09
C GLN A 330 3.27 -15.68 -18.43
N ASP A 331 3.83 -15.82 -17.23
CA ASP A 331 4.42 -14.70 -16.49
C ASP A 331 5.70 -14.18 -17.16
N LEU A 332 6.52 -15.07 -17.73
CA LEU A 332 7.67 -14.69 -18.55
C LEU A 332 7.24 -13.84 -19.76
N GLY A 333 6.23 -14.29 -20.49
CA GLY A 333 5.73 -13.58 -21.67
C GLY A 333 5.09 -12.24 -21.29
N THR A 334 4.34 -12.20 -20.19
CA THR A 334 3.71 -10.98 -19.71
C THR A 334 4.75 -9.96 -19.22
N ALA A 335 5.76 -10.41 -18.47
CA ALA A 335 6.85 -9.56 -18.02
C ALA A 335 7.63 -8.98 -19.21
N PHE A 336 8.02 -9.84 -20.16
CA PHE A 336 8.71 -9.43 -21.38
C PHE A 336 7.95 -8.31 -22.13
N ARG A 337 6.67 -8.54 -22.40
CA ARG A 337 5.81 -7.57 -23.11
C ARG A 337 5.73 -6.23 -22.38
N ARG A 338 5.63 -6.24 -21.03
CA ARG A 338 5.53 -5.03 -20.23
C ARG A 338 6.78 -4.17 -20.29
N PHE A 339 7.96 -4.79 -20.18
CA PHE A 339 9.24 -4.08 -20.31
C PHE A 339 9.46 -3.55 -21.73
N GLU A 340 9.11 -4.33 -22.74
CA GLU A 340 9.25 -3.92 -24.14
C GLU A 340 8.33 -2.73 -24.50
N GLU A 341 7.07 -2.77 -24.07
CA GLU A 341 6.08 -1.73 -24.37
C GLU A 341 6.33 -0.41 -23.61
N ASN A 342 6.85 -0.45 -22.37
CA ASN A 342 6.78 0.69 -21.46
C ASN A 342 8.14 1.26 -21.03
N ARG A 343 9.26 0.67 -21.41
CA ARG A 343 10.62 1.08 -20.96
C ARG A 343 10.67 1.30 -19.45
N LEU A 344 10.34 0.26 -18.68
CA LEU A 344 10.20 0.33 -17.24
C LEU A 344 11.57 0.42 -16.54
N ASP A 345 11.69 1.32 -15.58
CA ASP A 345 12.79 1.36 -14.62
C ASP A 345 12.56 0.39 -13.44
N GLU A 346 11.30 0.01 -13.20
CA GLU A 346 10.95 -0.96 -12.16
C GLU A 346 9.57 -1.56 -12.42
N MET A 347 9.43 -2.87 -12.18
CA MET A 347 8.17 -3.62 -12.21
C MET A 347 7.92 -4.23 -10.85
N ILE A 348 6.86 -3.80 -10.18
CA ILE A 348 6.47 -4.27 -8.84
C ILE A 348 5.27 -5.20 -8.97
N TYR A 349 5.42 -6.42 -8.45
CA TYR A 349 4.33 -7.40 -8.32
C TYR A 349 3.88 -7.47 -6.86
N VAL A 350 2.64 -7.08 -6.59
CA VAL A 350 2.03 -7.16 -5.25
C VAL A 350 1.35 -8.51 -5.10
N VAL A 351 2.06 -9.49 -4.55
CA VAL A 351 1.60 -10.88 -4.48
C VAL A 351 1.95 -11.47 -3.11
N GLY A 352 1.12 -12.39 -2.61
CA GLY A 352 1.34 -13.05 -1.32
C GLY A 352 2.68 -13.78 -1.24
N ASN A 353 3.21 -13.90 -0.03
CA ASN A 353 4.52 -14.50 0.25
C ASN A 353 4.63 -15.98 -0.14
N GLU A 354 3.52 -16.66 -0.39
CA GLU A 354 3.47 -18.03 -0.92
C GLU A 354 4.10 -18.14 -2.31
N GLN A 355 4.22 -17.03 -3.06
CA GLN A 355 4.78 -16.96 -4.40
C GLN A 355 6.26 -16.50 -4.45
N ASN A 356 6.94 -16.39 -3.31
CA ASN A 356 8.35 -15.97 -3.25
C ASN A 356 9.24 -16.80 -4.18
N TYR A 357 9.08 -18.13 -4.13
CA TYR A 357 9.85 -19.03 -4.97
C TYR A 357 9.56 -18.84 -6.48
N HIS A 358 8.30 -18.61 -6.83
CA HIS A 358 7.89 -18.36 -8.21
C HIS A 358 8.59 -17.11 -8.80
N PHE A 359 8.61 -16.01 -8.07
CA PHE A 359 9.29 -14.77 -8.53
C PHE A 359 10.81 -14.90 -8.55
N GLN A 360 11.40 -15.68 -7.66
CA GLN A 360 12.82 -16.00 -7.71
C GLN A 360 13.16 -16.76 -9.01
N VAL A 361 12.36 -17.75 -9.37
CA VAL A 361 12.50 -18.51 -10.62
C VAL A 361 12.30 -17.61 -11.85
N LEU A 362 11.26 -16.79 -11.87
CA LEU A 362 10.96 -15.84 -12.97
C LEU A 362 12.17 -14.93 -13.26
N LYS A 363 12.71 -14.31 -12.23
CA LYS A 363 13.89 -13.43 -12.35
C LYS A 363 15.10 -14.19 -12.89
N LEU A 364 15.35 -15.39 -12.41
CA LEU A 364 16.49 -16.19 -12.83
C LEU A 364 16.37 -16.65 -14.30
N ILE A 365 15.16 -17.01 -14.74
CA ILE A 365 14.94 -17.38 -16.14
C ILE A 365 15.18 -16.18 -17.06
N LEU A 366 14.67 -14.99 -16.73
CA LEU A 366 14.92 -13.76 -17.50
C LEU A 366 16.41 -13.47 -17.59
N LYS A 367 17.13 -13.61 -16.49
CA LYS A 367 18.59 -13.43 -16.46
C LYS A 367 19.30 -14.42 -17.37
N LYS A 368 18.97 -15.71 -17.33
CA LYS A 368 19.57 -16.73 -18.22
C LYS A 368 19.24 -16.50 -19.69
N LEU A 369 18.10 -15.88 -20.00
CA LEU A 369 17.75 -15.42 -21.33
C LEU A 369 18.49 -14.14 -21.76
N GLY A 370 19.32 -13.54 -20.91
CA GLY A 370 20.10 -12.34 -21.21
C GLY A 370 19.35 -11.03 -20.95
N TYR A 371 18.23 -11.09 -20.23
CA TYR A 371 17.46 -9.91 -19.80
C TYR A 371 17.82 -9.52 -18.36
N ASP A 372 19.14 -9.40 -18.07
CA ASP A 372 19.67 -9.10 -16.74
C ASP A 372 19.12 -7.78 -16.19
N GLU A 373 19.06 -6.74 -17.01
CA GLU A 373 18.52 -5.44 -16.64
C GLU A 373 17.08 -5.57 -16.16
N TRP A 374 16.21 -6.21 -16.93
CA TRP A 374 14.81 -6.41 -16.53
C TRP A 374 14.69 -7.28 -15.28
N SER A 375 15.47 -8.35 -15.19
CA SER A 375 15.50 -9.21 -14.00
C SER A 375 15.82 -8.43 -12.73
N ASN A 376 16.77 -7.48 -12.80
CA ASN A 376 17.15 -6.65 -11.66
C ASN A 376 16.07 -5.63 -11.29
N HIS A 377 15.27 -5.21 -12.25
CA HIS A 377 14.19 -4.22 -12.08
C HIS A 377 12.84 -4.86 -11.71
N ILE A 378 12.74 -6.17 -11.53
CA ILE A 378 11.55 -6.84 -10.99
C ILE A 378 11.64 -6.87 -9.47
N TYR A 379 10.63 -6.34 -8.81
CA TYR A 379 10.46 -6.41 -7.36
C TYR A 379 9.18 -7.16 -7.00
N HIS A 380 9.29 -8.19 -6.17
CA HIS A 380 8.14 -8.86 -5.57
C HIS A 380 7.85 -8.21 -4.22
N LEU A 381 6.80 -7.38 -4.16
CA LEU A 381 6.24 -6.88 -2.92
C LEU A 381 5.46 -8.02 -2.26
N SER A 382 6.24 -8.87 -1.59
CA SER A 382 5.76 -10.05 -0.89
C SER A 382 5.02 -9.63 0.38
N TYR A 383 3.72 -9.91 0.48
CA TYR A 383 2.96 -9.56 1.66
C TYR A 383 2.48 -10.80 2.43
N GLY A 384 2.35 -10.64 3.76
CA GLY A 384 1.82 -11.67 4.64
C GLY A 384 0.30 -11.77 4.52
N MET A 385 -0.25 -12.93 4.88
CA MET A 385 -1.69 -13.22 4.76
C MET A 385 -2.53 -12.43 5.76
N VAL A 386 -3.82 -12.27 5.45
CA VAL A 386 -4.83 -11.80 6.41
C VAL A 386 -5.54 -13.02 6.98
N GLU A 387 -5.61 -13.07 8.29
CA GLU A 387 -6.33 -14.10 9.04
C GLU A 387 -7.51 -13.47 9.78
N LEU A 388 -8.55 -14.25 10.04
CA LEU A 388 -9.67 -13.87 10.88
C LEU A 388 -9.50 -14.49 12.27
N PRO A 389 -10.19 -13.97 13.32
CA PRO A 389 -10.16 -14.56 14.65
C PRO A 389 -10.52 -16.05 14.68
N GLU A 390 -11.39 -16.50 13.78
CA GLU A 390 -11.79 -17.91 13.64
C GLU A 390 -10.78 -18.75 12.83
N GLY A 391 -9.68 -18.19 12.33
CA GLY A 391 -8.63 -18.87 11.59
C GLY A 391 -8.49 -18.47 10.13
N LYS A 392 -7.71 -19.26 9.35
CA LYS A 392 -7.43 -18.98 7.94
C LYS A 392 -8.68 -19.09 7.07
N MET A 393 -8.85 -18.16 6.15
CA MET A 393 -9.91 -18.19 5.14
C MET A 393 -9.74 -19.36 4.19
N LYS A 394 -10.75 -20.22 4.05
CA LYS A 394 -10.78 -21.33 3.08
C LYS A 394 -11.82 -21.08 2.00
N SER A 395 -11.38 -20.80 0.79
CA SER A 395 -12.27 -20.47 -0.34
C SER A 395 -13.18 -21.62 -0.82
N ARG A 396 -12.91 -22.87 -0.44
CA ARG A 396 -13.68 -24.05 -0.89
C ARG A 396 -14.82 -24.45 0.05
N GLU A 397 -14.92 -23.87 1.23
CA GLU A 397 -15.88 -24.26 2.28
C GLU A 397 -16.89 -23.14 2.64
N GLY A 398 -16.97 -22.04 1.85
CA GLY A 398 -17.89 -20.95 2.11
C GLY A 398 -17.54 -20.06 3.32
N THR A 399 -16.31 -20.14 3.84
CA THR A 399 -15.81 -19.37 4.98
C THR A 399 -14.91 -18.19 4.56
N VAL A 400 -15.03 -17.74 3.32
CA VAL A 400 -14.30 -16.57 2.82
C VAL A 400 -15.15 -15.34 3.09
N VAL A 401 -14.58 -14.33 3.75
CA VAL A 401 -15.26 -13.04 3.93
C VAL A 401 -15.28 -12.32 2.58
N ASP A 402 -16.48 -12.17 2.04
CA ASP A 402 -16.75 -11.42 0.83
C ASP A 402 -16.36 -9.96 0.99
N ALA A 403 -15.79 -9.36 -0.05
CA ALA A 403 -15.32 -7.98 0.03
C ALA A 403 -16.46 -6.97 0.15
N ASP A 404 -17.56 -7.18 -0.57
CA ASP A 404 -18.69 -6.27 -0.57
C ASP A 404 -19.46 -6.35 0.75
N ASP A 405 -19.65 -7.57 1.27
CA ASP A 405 -20.28 -7.78 2.59
C ASP A 405 -19.46 -7.11 3.69
N LEU A 406 -18.14 -7.27 3.66
CA LEU A 406 -17.27 -6.62 4.63
C LEU A 406 -17.32 -5.09 4.56
N ILE A 407 -17.30 -4.53 3.35
CA ILE A 407 -17.43 -3.08 3.15
C ILE A 407 -18.78 -2.59 3.71
N ALA A 408 -19.87 -3.30 3.41
CA ALA A 408 -21.21 -2.94 3.88
C ALA A 408 -21.29 -2.99 5.42
N ASP A 409 -20.76 -4.05 6.04
CA ASP A 409 -20.73 -4.21 7.49
C ASP A 409 -19.91 -3.09 8.16
N MET A 410 -18.76 -2.74 7.60
CA MET A 410 -17.92 -1.65 8.11
C MET A 410 -18.63 -0.30 8.04
N VAL A 411 -19.32 -0.02 6.94
CA VAL A 411 -20.09 1.23 6.76
C VAL A 411 -21.30 1.29 7.74
N SER A 412 -22.03 0.18 7.87
CA SER A 412 -23.16 0.09 8.82
C SER A 412 -22.69 0.30 10.27
N THR A 413 -21.63 -0.39 10.68
CA THR A 413 -21.06 -0.25 12.03
C THR A 413 -20.55 1.18 12.28
N ALA A 414 -19.91 1.79 11.29
CA ALA A 414 -19.48 3.18 11.40
C ALA A 414 -20.66 4.14 11.56
N ARG A 415 -21.77 3.89 10.85
CA ARG A 415 -22.99 4.68 10.97
C ARG A 415 -23.56 4.59 12.38
N GLU A 416 -23.77 3.38 12.89
CA GLU A 416 -24.31 3.12 14.22
C GLU A 416 -23.46 3.79 15.31
N MET A 417 -22.15 3.59 15.30
CA MET A 417 -21.23 4.18 16.29
C MET A 417 -21.18 5.71 16.20
N SER A 418 -21.25 6.28 14.99
CA SER A 418 -21.25 7.73 14.81
C SER A 418 -22.56 8.36 15.31
N ASP A 419 -23.71 7.70 15.11
CA ASP A 419 -25.01 8.13 15.64
C ASP A 419 -25.02 8.05 17.18
N GLU A 420 -24.56 6.94 17.78
CA GLU A 420 -24.48 6.76 19.24
C GLU A 420 -23.59 7.83 19.92
N LEU A 421 -22.52 8.27 19.26
CA LEU A 421 -21.62 9.29 19.76
C LEU A 421 -22.05 10.72 19.43
N GLY A 422 -23.23 10.91 18.81
CA GLY A 422 -23.76 12.22 18.39
C GLY A 422 -22.88 12.93 17.34
N LYS A 423 -22.06 12.17 16.59
CA LYS A 423 -21.14 12.72 15.61
C LYS A 423 -21.83 13.20 14.33
N LEU A 424 -23.04 12.76 14.08
CA LEU A 424 -23.82 13.08 12.89
C LEU A 424 -24.94 14.09 13.16
N ASP A 425 -24.96 14.69 14.35
CA ASP A 425 -25.96 15.68 14.74
C ASP A 425 -25.92 16.90 13.79
N GLY A 426 -27.08 17.26 13.27
CA GLY A 426 -27.25 18.37 12.32
C GLY A 426 -26.82 18.06 10.87
N CYS A 427 -26.46 16.81 10.55
CA CYS A 427 -26.24 16.35 9.18
C CYS A 427 -27.58 15.96 8.52
N THR A 428 -27.68 16.17 7.20
CA THR A 428 -28.73 15.52 6.40
C THR A 428 -28.46 14.01 6.32
N ALA A 429 -29.49 13.22 5.98
CA ALA A 429 -29.31 11.77 5.81
C ALA A 429 -28.21 11.43 4.79
N GLN A 430 -28.16 12.15 3.67
CA GLN A 430 -27.15 11.95 2.64
C GLN A 430 -25.73 12.29 3.12
N GLU A 431 -25.56 13.38 3.87
CA GLU A 431 -24.26 13.75 4.47
C GLU A 431 -23.82 12.68 5.49
N ALA A 432 -24.74 12.23 6.32
CA ALA A 432 -24.47 11.20 7.32
C ALA A 432 -24.07 9.86 6.68
N ASP A 433 -24.71 9.45 5.58
CA ASP A 433 -24.34 8.25 4.81
C ASP A 433 -22.95 8.40 4.18
N ALA A 434 -22.64 9.57 3.64
CA ALA A 434 -21.32 9.86 3.07
C ALA A 434 -20.21 9.82 4.15
N ILE A 435 -20.46 10.40 5.31
CA ILE A 435 -19.54 10.38 6.46
C ILE A 435 -19.36 8.94 6.95
N ALA A 436 -20.44 8.19 7.13
CA ALA A 436 -20.38 6.79 7.58
C ALA A 436 -19.59 5.92 6.61
N SER A 437 -19.78 6.10 5.31
CA SER A 437 -18.99 5.41 4.27
C SER A 437 -17.50 5.77 4.37
N MET A 438 -17.19 7.05 4.51
CA MET A 438 -15.82 7.55 4.64
C MET A 438 -15.11 6.99 5.89
N VAL A 439 -15.84 6.94 7.02
CA VAL A 439 -15.32 6.43 8.30
C VAL A 439 -15.15 4.91 8.26
N GLY A 440 -16.15 4.17 7.78
CA GLY A 440 -16.10 2.71 7.67
C GLY A 440 -14.97 2.23 6.76
N LEU A 441 -14.85 2.83 5.57
CA LEU A 441 -13.75 2.56 4.65
C LEU A 441 -12.40 3.03 5.22
N GLY A 442 -12.36 4.16 5.90
CA GLY A 442 -11.17 4.67 6.57
C GLY A 442 -10.67 3.71 7.65
N ALA A 443 -11.58 3.15 8.44
CA ALA A 443 -11.29 2.14 9.45
C ALA A 443 -10.68 0.87 8.82
N LEU A 444 -11.33 0.32 7.81
CA LEU A 444 -10.88 -0.87 7.09
C LEU A 444 -9.49 -0.67 6.47
N LYS A 445 -9.34 0.39 5.69
CA LYS A 445 -8.09 0.69 4.97
C LYS A 445 -6.93 0.94 5.92
N TYR A 446 -7.14 1.77 6.93
CA TYR A 446 -6.10 2.09 7.90
C TYR A 446 -5.65 0.86 8.69
N PHE A 447 -6.59 0.04 9.16
CA PHE A 447 -6.29 -1.17 9.92
C PHE A 447 -5.39 -2.13 9.13
N ILE A 448 -5.67 -2.29 7.84
CA ILE A 448 -4.89 -3.14 6.94
C ILE A 448 -3.51 -2.52 6.64
N LEU A 449 -3.45 -1.21 6.38
CA LEU A 449 -2.24 -0.53 5.90
C LEU A 449 -1.28 -0.11 7.02
N LYS A 450 -1.74 0.00 8.29
CA LYS A 450 -0.86 0.28 9.44
C LYS A 450 0.10 -0.85 9.76
N VAL A 451 -0.17 -2.06 9.29
CA VAL A 451 0.68 -3.25 9.50
C VAL A 451 1.73 -3.32 8.39
N ASP A 452 2.98 -3.62 8.77
CA ASP A 452 4.06 -3.86 7.81
C ASP A 452 3.61 -4.89 6.74
N PRO A 453 3.77 -4.61 5.45
CA PRO A 453 3.32 -5.51 4.38
C PRO A 453 3.81 -6.96 4.55
N LYS A 454 5.04 -7.16 5.02
CA LYS A 454 5.65 -8.50 5.16
C LYS A 454 5.06 -9.34 6.30
N LYS A 455 4.32 -8.71 7.22
CA LYS A 455 3.74 -9.40 8.38
C LYS A 455 2.37 -9.98 8.05
N THR A 456 2.09 -11.19 8.52
CA THR A 456 0.73 -11.72 8.64
C THR A 456 -0.05 -10.87 9.64
N MET A 457 -1.32 -10.64 9.38
CA MET A 457 -2.18 -9.85 10.25
C MET A 457 -3.47 -10.58 10.57
N LEU A 458 -3.97 -10.35 11.77
CA LEU A 458 -5.32 -10.70 12.19
C LEU A 458 -6.22 -9.47 11.95
N PHE A 459 -7.31 -9.64 11.21
CA PHE A 459 -8.28 -8.57 10.96
C PHE A 459 -9.48 -8.74 11.90
N ASP A 460 -9.68 -7.74 12.76
CA ASP A 460 -10.88 -7.63 13.61
C ASP A 460 -11.65 -6.35 13.23
N PRO A 461 -12.89 -6.49 12.68
CA PRO A 461 -13.71 -5.34 12.30
C PRO A 461 -14.00 -4.38 13.45
N ARG A 462 -14.25 -4.91 14.68
CA ARG A 462 -14.61 -4.09 15.85
C ARG A 462 -13.43 -3.24 16.34
N GLU A 463 -12.22 -3.82 16.40
CA GLU A 463 -11.03 -3.07 16.78
C GLU A 463 -10.68 -1.99 15.76
N SER A 464 -11.00 -2.19 14.48
CA SER A 464 -10.64 -1.26 13.40
C SER A 464 -11.41 0.06 13.46
N ILE A 465 -12.59 0.08 14.07
CA ILE A 465 -13.53 1.21 14.04
C ILE A 465 -13.49 2.09 15.30
N ASP A 466 -12.67 1.75 16.30
CA ASP A 466 -12.54 2.51 17.55
C ASP A 466 -12.06 3.95 17.30
N PHE A 467 -12.77 4.93 17.90
CA PHE A 467 -12.44 6.36 17.82
C PHE A 467 -11.34 6.81 18.80
N ASN A 468 -10.90 5.96 19.71
CA ASN A 468 -9.91 6.30 20.74
C ASN A 468 -8.56 5.58 20.56
N GLY A 469 -8.49 4.60 19.64
CA GLY A 469 -7.32 3.78 19.42
C GLY A 469 -6.43 4.26 18.26
N ASN A 470 -5.42 3.44 17.92
CA ASN A 470 -4.63 3.63 16.71
C ASN A 470 -5.42 3.15 15.47
N THR A 471 -6.37 3.97 15.01
CA THR A 471 -7.36 3.65 14.01
C THR A 471 -7.55 4.79 13.00
N GLY A 472 -8.12 4.46 11.83
CA GLY A 472 -8.53 5.46 10.84
C GLY A 472 -9.51 6.50 11.39
N PRO A 473 -10.60 6.08 12.06
CA PRO A 473 -11.57 7.00 12.66
C PRO A 473 -10.98 8.00 13.66
N PHE A 474 -9.99 7.61 14.45
CA PHE A 474 -9.28 8.54 15.34
C PHE A 474 -8.61 9.68 14.57
N ILE A 475 -7.93 9.35 13.48
CA ILE A 475 -7.24 10.35 12.63
C ILE A 475 -8.24 11.22 11.90
N GLN A 476 -9.30 10.61 11.34
CA GLN A 476 -10.39 11.30 10.64
C GLN A 476 -11.13 12.26 11.57
N TYR A 477 -11.41 11.84 12.80
CA TYR A 477 -12.04 12.70 13.80
C TYR A 477 -11.14 13.87 14.20
N THR A 478 -9.83 13.66 14.31
CA THR A 478 -8.89 14.75 14.57
C THR A 478 -8.92 15.80 13.47
N HIS A 479 -8.93 15.36 12.19
CA HIS A 479 -9.09 16.27 11.04
C HIS A 479 -10.41 17.07 11.13
N ALA A 480 -11.54 16.40 11.30
CA ALA A 480 -12.86 17.03 11.39
C ALA A 480 -12.95 18.02 12.56
N ARG A 481 -12.34 17.70 13.72
CA ARG A 481 -12.21 18.60 14.86
C ARG A 481 -11.47 19.89 14.50
N ILE A 482 -10.32 19.78 13.84
CA ILE A 482 -9.56 20.95 13.39
C ILE A 482 -10.40 21.78 12.42
N ARG A 483 -11.05 21.14 11.44
CA ARG A 483 -11.91 21.85 10.48
C ARG A 483 -13.07 22.59 11.19
N SER A 484 -13.61 22.02 12.27
CA SER A 484 -14.62 22.70 13.09
C SER A 484 -14.05 23.94 13.81
N ILE A 485 -12.81 23.88 14.31
CA ILE A 485 -12.13 25.03 14.93
C ILE A 485 -11.95 26.15 13.91
N LEU A 486 -11.47 25.82 12.71
CA LEU A 486 -11.23 26.80 11.64
C LEU A 486 -12.53 27.46 11.16
N ARG A 487 -13.60 26.69 10.98
CA ARG A 487 -14.93 27.26 10.64
C ARG A 487 -15.44 28.23 11.70
N LYS A 488 -15.31 27.89 12.99
CA LYS A 488 -15.70 28.81 14.07
C LYS A 488 -14.87 30.08 14.09
N ALA A 489 -13.58 30.01 13.72
CA ALA A 489 -12.75 31.22 13.55
C ALA A 489 -13.26 32.08 12.39
N GLU A 490 -13.56 31.47 11.24
CA GLU A 490 -14.10 32.14 10.06
C GLU A 490 -15.48 32.79 10.34
N GLU A 491 -16.39 32.06 11.01
CA GLU A 491 -17.70 32.56 11.44
C GLU A 491 -17.59 33.75 12.41
N ALA A 492 -16.53 33.78 13.24
CA ALA A 492 -16.23 34.88 14.13
C ALA A 492 -15.51 36.05 13.42
N GLY A 493 -15.28 35.97 12.11
CA GLY A 493 -14.60 37.01 11.33
C GLY A 493 -13.09 37.10 11.59
N ILE A 494 -12.46 36.04 12.09
CA ILE A 494 -11.01 36.03 12.38
C ILE A 494 -10.27 35.69 11.08
N ASP A 495 -9.54 36.68 10.55
CA ASP A 495 -8.63 36.49 9.42
C ASP A 495 -7.22 36.13 9.92
N PHE A 496 -6.97 34.86 10.16
CA PHE A 496 -5.72 34.36 10.74
C PHE A 496 -4.63 34.07 9.68
N ARG A 497 -4.94 34.21 8.39
CA ARG A 497 -3.99 33.89 7.31
C ARG A 497 -3.10 35.07 6.89
N THR A 498 -3.47 36.27 7.22
CA THR A 498 -2.80 37.49 6.77
C THR A 498 -1.70 38.01 7.72
N GLN A 499 -1.67 37.55 8.97
CA GLN A 499 -0.70 38.03 9.95
C GLN A 499 0.59 37.20 9.91
N ASP A 500 1.74 37.88 9.78
CA ASP A 500 3.07 37.28 9.68
C ASP A 500 3.97 37.57 10.90
N GLU A 501 3.39 38.11 11.97
CA GLU A 501 4.13 38.41 13.19
C GLU A 501 4.57 37.15 13.93
N ALA A 502 5.82 37.14 14.40
CA ALA A 502 6.40 36.05 15.13
C ALA A 502 5.85 35.98 16.56
N ALA A 503 4.90 35.08 16.80
CA ALA A 503 4.54 34.71 18.17
C ALA A 503 5.68 33.88 18.82
N ALA A 504 5.85 34.05 20.13
CA ALA A 504 6.72 33.13 20.88
C ALA A 504 6.08 31.74 20.87
N LEU A 505 6.83 30.74 20.38
CA LEU A 505 6.36 29.36 20.28
C LEU A 505 6.53 28.62 21.63
N LEU A 506 5.50 27.88 22.01
CA LEU A 506 5.59 26.92 23.11
C LEU A 506 6.38 25.69 22.69
N PRO A 507 6.99 24.93 23.63
CA PRO A 507 7.67 23.67 23.31
C PRO A 507 6.78 22.68 22.52
N GLU A 508 5.51 22.56 22.89
CA GLU A 508 4.54 21.68 22.25
C GLU A 508 4.22 22.11 20.82
N GLU A 509 4.20 23.44 20.56
CA GLU A 509 4.03 24.00 19.21
C GLU A 509 5.25 23.73 18.33
N ILE A 510 6.45 23.81 18.92
CA ILE A 510 7.71 23.43 18.24
C ILE A 510 7.68 21.94 17.87
N GLU A 511 7.24 21.05 18.77
CA GLU A 511 7.11 19.62 18.48
C GLU A 511 6.13 19.33 17.33
N LEU A 512 5.01 20.05 17.24
CA LEU A 512 4.10 19.94 16.09
C LEU A 512 4.76 20.42 14.79
N ILE A 513 5.51 21.54 14.84
CA ILE A 513 6.24 22.06 13.67
C ILE A 513 7.31 21.06 13.22
N LYS A 514 8.06 20.45 14.15
CA LYS A 514 9.01 19.37 13.84
C LYS A 514 8.30 18.22 13.12
N ALA A 515 7.19 17.74 13.68
CA ALA A 515 6.41 16.66 13.06
C ALA A 515 5.96 17.04 11.64
N LEU A 516 5.50 18.27 11.41
CA LEU A 516 5.13 18.74 10.07
C LEU A 516 6.34 18.71 9.11
N THR A 517 7.51 19.20 9.54
CA THR A 517 8.71 19.25 8.68
C THR A 517 9.23 17.88 8.30
N GLU A 518 8.88 16.82 9.03
CA GLU A 518 9.26 15.42 8.78
C GLU A 518 8.45 14.75 7.69
N TYR A 519 7.30 15.30 7.30
CA TYR A 519 6.38 14.66 6.36
C TYR A 519 7.03 14.28 5.03
N PRO A 520 7.79 15.16 4.33
CA PRO A 520 8.44 14.78 3.07
C PRO A 520 9.43 13.62 3.22
N ALA A 521 10.23 13.61 4.29
CA ALA A 521 11.17 12.51 4.56
C ALA A 521 10.44 11.19 4.88
N THR A 522 9.29 11.27 5.56
CA THR A 522 8.42 10.12 5.83
C THR A 522 7.89 9.50 4.53
N VAL A 523 7.43 10.34 3.59
CA VAL A 523 6.94 9.88 2.28
C VAL A 523 8.08 9.23 1.47
N GLN A 524 9.28 9.79 1.51
CA GLN A 524 10.47 9.21 0.89
C GLN A 524 10.83 7.84 1.51
N ALA A 525 10.83 7.74 2.84
CA ALA A 525 11.09 6.49 3.54
C ALA A 525 10.05 5.42 3.21
N ALA A 526 8.77 5.80 3.13
CA ALA A 526 7.70 4.89 2.75
C ALA A 526 7.87 4.36 1.30
N ALA A 527 8.31 5.23 0.36
CA ALA A 527 8.60 4.82 -1.01
C ALA A 527 9.80 3.87 -1.08
N ALA A 528 10.90 4.20 -0.40
CA ALA A 528 12.12 3.38 -0.40
C ALA A 528 11.89 1.96 0.17
N ASN A 529 10.93 1.80 1.07
CA ASN A 529 10.60 0.53 1.71
C ASN A 529 9.32 -0.13 1.14
N PHE A 530 8.62 0.50 0.20
CA PHE A 530 7.29 0.09 -0.27
C PHE A 530 6.32 -0.20 0.89
N ALA A 531 6.34 0.64 1.92
CA ALA A 531 5.68 0.41 3.20
C ALA A 531 4.69 1.54 3.55
N PRO A 532 3.40 1.42 3.18
CA PRO A 532 2.35 2.35 3.59
C PRO A 532 2.24 2.53 5.11
N SER A 533 2.61 1.53 5.88
CA SER A 533 2.58 1.55 7.35
C SER A 533 3.42 2.68 7.96
N ILE A 534 4.47 3.14 7.27
CA ILE A 534 5.28 4.29 7.69
C ILE A 534 4.44 5.58 7.65
N VAL A 535 3.65 5.76 6.58
CA VAL A 535 2.74 6.91 6.45
C VAL A 535 1.61 6.83 7.47
N GLY A 536 1.05 5.62 7.67
CA GLY A 536 -0.01 5.39 8.66
C GLY A 536 0.43 5.73 10.09
N ALA A 537 1.61 5.26 10.49
CA ALA A 537 2.18 5.56 11.79
C ALA A 537 2.43 7.07 11.98
N TYR A 538 2.95 7.73 10.95
CA TYR A 538 3.15 9.17 10.97
C TYR A 538 1.83 9.94 11.15
N ALA A 539 0.79 9.61 10.38
CA ALA A 539 -0.51 10.27 10.45
C ALA A 539 -1.14 10.12 11.85
N TYR A 540 -1.02 8.93 12.46
CA TYR A 540 -1.50 8.68 13.80
C TYR A 540 -0.75 9.49 14.86
N GLU A 541 0.59 9.51 14.81
CA GLU A 541 1.39 10.26 15.80
C GLU A 541 1.15 11.77 15.67
N LEU A 542 1.02 12.31 14.44
CA LEU A 542 0.67 13.72 14.24
C LEU A 542 -0.71 14.06 14.82
N ALA A 543 -1.71 13.22 14.55
CA ALA A 543 -3.06 13.39 15.09
C ALA A 543 -3.07 13.32 16.63
N LYS A 544 -2.36 12.36 17.20
CA LYS A 544 -2.21 12.18 18.65
C LYS A 544 -1.52 13.38 19.31
N SER A 545 -0.43 13.87 18.73
CA SER A 545 0.29 15.04 19.22
C SER A 545 -0.58 16.28 19.19
N PHE A 546 -1.33 16.50 18.11
CA PHE A 546 -2.27 17.60 18.04
C PHE A 546 -3.40 17.52 19.08
N ASN A 547 -3.98 16.34 19.28
CA ASN A 547 -5.03 16.16 20.29
C ASN A 547 -4.52 16.43 21.72
N GLY A 548 -3.29 16.01 22.05
CA GLY A 548 -2.65 16.36 23.32
C GLY A 548 -2.47 17.86 23.48
N TYR A 549 -1.88 18.50 22.48
CA TYR A 549 -1.71 19.95 22.45
C TYR A 549 -3.03 20.71 22.60
N TYR A 550 -4.08 20.32 21.84
CA TYR A 550 -5.37 20.99 21.89
C TYR A 550 -6.13 20.77 23.21
N HIS A 551 -5.87 19.67 23.91
CA HIS A 551 -6.41 19.44 25.25
C HIS A 551 -5.86 20.46 26.26
N ASP A 552 -4.57 20.76 26.19
CA ASP A 552 -3.88 21.64 27.14
C ASP A 552 -3.96 23.12 26.74
N HIS A 553 -4.09 23.43 25.45
CA HIS A 553 -4.07 24.78 24.91
C HIS A 553 -5.32 25.09 24.07
N SER A 554 -6.20 25.97 24.60
CA SER A 554 -7.35 26.45 23.83
C SER A 554 -6.89 27.42 22.73
N ILE A 555 -7.29 27.17 21.47
CA ILE A 555 -6.92 28.01 20.33
C ILE A 555 -7.82 29.25 20.25
N LEU A 556 -9.15 29.04 20.22
CA LEU A 556 -10.11 30.15 20.00
C LEU A 556 -10.28 31.07 21.20
N LYS A 557 -9.93 30.64 22.41
CA LYS A 557 -10.01 31.43 23.64
C LYS A 557 -8.70 32.13 23.98
N GLU A 558 -7.68 32.04 23.12
CA GLU A 558 -6.43 32.79 23.29
C GLU A 558 -6.67 34.28 23.10
N GLU A 559 -6.29 35.07 24.11
CA GLU A 559 -6.53 36.50 24.13
C GLU A 559 -5.54 37.30 23.24
N CYS A 560 -4.29 36.81 23.16
CA CYS A 560 -3.31 37.38 22.26
C CYS A 560 -3.62 37.00 20.81
N THR A 561 -4.03 37.98 20.02
CA THR A 561 -4.44 37.77 18.61
C THR A 561 -3.33 37.15 17.78
N THR A 562 -2.09 37.59 17.93
CA THR A 562 -0.92 37.05 17.21
C THR A 562 -0.70 35.57 17.53
N THR A 563 -0.79 35.19 18.81
CA THR A 563 -0.67 33.80 19.26
C THR A 563 -1.84 32.97 18.77
N ARG A 564 -3.08 33.44 18.87
CA ARG A 564 -4.28 32.76 18.39
C ARG A 564 -4.19 32.47 16.89
N ASP A 565 -3.82 33.47 16.12
CA ASP A 565 -3.77 33.39 14.66
C ASP A 565 -2.64 32.44 14.20
N MET A 566 -1.49 32.46 14.90
CA MET A 566 -0.42 31.48 14.69
C MET A 566 -0.91 30.05 15.00
N ARG A 567 -1.64 29.82 16.11
CA ARG A 567 -2.20 28.51 16.48
C ARG A 567 -3.25 28.01 15.49
N LEU A 568 -4.08 28.91 14.94
CA LEU A 568 -5.03 28.59 13.88
C LEU A 568 -4.31 28.13 12.60
N ARG A 569 -3.25 28.84 12.19
CA ARG A 569 -2.42 28.43 11.05
C ARG A 569 -1.73 27.08 11.28
N LEU A 570 -1.22 26.86 12.50
CA LEU A 570 -0.60 25.58 12.86
C LEU A 570 -1.62 24.42 12.78
N ALA A 571 -2.82 24.62 13.32
CA ALA A 571 -3.91 23.66 13.23
C ALA A 571 -4.30 23.39 11.76
N GLU A 572 -4.40 24.43 10.93
CA GLU A 572 -4.68 24.30 9.49
C GLU A 572 -3.62 23.42 8.78
N GLN A 573 -2.32 23.63 9.08
CA GLN A 573 -1.26 22.81 8.48
C GLN A 573 -1.26 21.38 9.00
N VAL A 574 -1.61 21.15 10.26
CA VAL A 574 -1.81 19.78 10.79
C VAL A 574 -2.94 19.08 10.04
N ALA A 575 -4.11 19.72 9.89
CA ALA A 575 -5.23 19.13 9.13
C ALA A 575 -4.85 18.85 7.67
N ARG A 576 -4.19 19.79 7.00
CA ARG A 576 -3.68 19.63 5.64
C ARG A 576 -2.74 18.41 5.53
N THR A 577 -1.79 18.28 6.44
CA THR A 577 -0.80 17.20 6.43
C THR A 577 -1.45 15.85 6.72
N ILE A 578 -2.39 15.78 7.67
CA ILE A 578 -3.20 14.58 7.91
C ILE A 578 -3.94 14.17 6.62
N ARG A 579 -4.63 15.11 5.95
CA ARG A 579 -5.32 14.83 4.69
C ARG A 579 -4.38 14.31 3.61
N LEU A 580 -3.21 14.92 3.44
CA LEU A 580 -2.21 14.47 2.47
C LEU A 580 -1.68 13.06 2.79
N ALA A 581 -1.37 12.78 4.05
CA ALA A 581 -0.89 11.48 4.48
C ALA A 581 -1.97 10.39 4.29
N MET A 582 -3.22 10.68 4.68
CA MET A 582 -4.33 9.74 4.52
C MET A 582 -4.67 9.49 3.05
N ALA A 583 -4.55 10.50 2.19
CA ALA A 583 -4.74 10.33 0.74
C ALA A 583 -3.73 9.36 0.12
N LEU A 584 -2.48 9.31 0.60
CA LEU A 584 -1.49 8.32 0.17
C LEU A 584 -1.89 6.88 0.53
N LEU A 585 -2.74 6.73 1.55
CA LEU A 585 -3.34 5.44 1.94
C LEU A 585 -4.68 5.17 1.23
N GLY A 586 -5.12 6.06 0.34
CA GLY A 586 -6.43 5.98 -0.29
C GLY A 586 -7.59 6.21 0.68
N ILE A 587 -7.36 6.97 1.76
CA ILE A 587 -8.33 7.25 2.81
C ILE A 587 -8.74 8.71 2.75
N ASP A 588 -10.03 8.95 2.60
CA ASP A 588 -10.62 10.28 2.69
C ASP A 588 -10.84 10.69 4.16
N VAL A 589 -10.80 11.99 4.40
CA VAL A 589 -11.02 12.57 5.73
C VAL A 589 -12.20 13.55 5.69
N PRO A 590 -13.18 13.43 6.62
CA PRO A 590 -14.37 14.27 6.61
C PRO A 590 -14.07 15.70 7.06
N GLU A 591 -14.80 16.65 6.51
CA GLU A 591 -14.73 18.07 6.91
C GLU A 591 -15.52 18.35 8.20
N ARG A 592 -16.50 17.50 8.53
CA ARG A 592 -17.31 17.54 9.75
C ARG A 592 -17.65 16.11 10.20
N MET A 593 -17.80 15.98 11.50
CA MET A 593 -18.10 14.71 12.14
C MET A 593 -18.62 14.95 13.56
#